data_a75a0d58a8a7280669acdf47d27a8f97
#
_entry.id   a75a0d58a8a7280669acdf47d27a8f97
#
_cell.length_a   1.000
_cell.length_b   1.000
_cell.length_c   1.000
_cell.angle_alpha   90.00
_cell.angle_beta   90.00
_cell.angle_gamma   90.00
#
_symmetry.space_group_name_H-M   'P 1'
#
loop_
_entity.id
_entity.type
_entity.pdbx_description
1 polymer ?
#
loop_
_entity_poly.entity_id
_entity_poly.type
_entity_poly.pdbx_seq_one_letter_code
_entity_poly.pdbx_strand_id
1 'polypeptide(L)'
;MLSQVISLHREGRALSGQLRCQDAALPIGDNSLSLVYALFMLESAVDPDALMHEIARVLKPEGVALIISLNPWSLARLRWWSPWARGTPVSYVERLASDAGLDRVRGRHIGPFWPDAKAALSAEAGESWLDGFRVANLIVLRHREAGLTPLRRSHAAVSLRPGMSAG
;
A
#
# COMPACT_ATOMS: atom_id res chain seq x y z
N MET A 1 1.44 17.76 -18.35
CA MET A 1 1.23 17.98 -16.90
C MET A 1 2.50 17.55 -16.20
N LEU A 2 3.20 18.46 -15.54
CA LEU A 2 4.38 18.13 -14.73
C LEU A 2 3.89 17.40 -13.49
N SER A 3 4.22 16.12 -13.36
CA SER A 3 3.98 15.36 -12.15
C SER A 3 4.90 15.91 -11.06
N GLN A 4 4.33 16.54 -10.04
CA GLN A 4 5.09 16.97 -8.88
C GLN A 4 5.40 15.75 -8.00
N VAL A 5 6.68 15.53 -7.72
CA VAL A 5 7.14 14.46 -6.82
C VAL A 5 7.57 15.11 -5.52
N ILE A 6 7.02 14.64 -4.41
CA ILE A 6 7.42 15.02 -3.06
C ILE A 6 8.24 13.87 -2.48
N SER A 7 9.47 14.16 -2.05
CA SER A 7 10.36 13.18 -1.44
C SER A 7 10.58 13.49 0.02
N LEU A 8 10.33 12.50 0.88
CA LEU A 8 10.54 12.57 2.32
C LEU A 8 11.41 11.39 2.76
N HIS A 9 12.24 11.60 3.76
CA HIS A 9 13.06 10.57 4.40
C HIS A 9 12.99 10.68 5.92
N ARG A 10 13.29 9.60 6.62
CA ARG A 10 13.27 9.58 8.07
C ARG A 10 14.48 10.31 8.64
N GLU A 11 14.23 11.27 9.52
CA GLU A 11 15.24 11.98 10.31
C GLU A 11 14.84 11.94 11.79
N GLY A 12 15.39 10.98 12.52
CA GLY A 12 14.97 10.73 13.90
C GLY A 12 13.50 10.30 14.00
N ARG A 13 12.68 11.12 14.68
CA ARG A 13 11.23 10.88 14.85
C ARG A 13 10.34 11.59 13.83
N ALA A 14 10.93 12.37 12.94
CA ALA A 14 10.21 13.14 11.95
C ALA A 14 10.51 12.65 10.53
N LEU A 15 9.65 13.02 9.59
CA LEU A 15 9.88 12.94 8.16
C LEU A 15 10.44 14.29 7.70
N SER A 16 11.54 14.29 6.99
CA SER A 16 12.24 15.47 6.47
C SER A 16 12.51 15.33 4.97
N GLY A 17 12.69 16.44 4.28
CA GLY A 17 12.95 16.49 2.84
C GLY A 17 12.49 17.83 2.29
N GLN A 18 11.62 17.82 1.30
CA GLN A 18 10.99 19.05 0.80
C GLN A 18 10.04 19.67 1.84
N LEU A 19 9.54 18.86 2.76
CA LEU A 19 8.67 19.25 3.87
C LEU A 19 9.19 18.56 5.13
N ARG A 20 8.85 19.09 6.31
CA ARG A 20 9.11 18.45 7.58
C ARG A 20 7.80 18.18 8.30
N CYS A 21 7.56 16.92 8.68
CA CYS A 21 6.29 16.51 9.27
C CYS A 21 6.46 15.30 10.19
N GLN A 22 5.36 14.93 10.86
CA GLN A 22 5.26 13.72 11.66
C GLN A 22 4.51 12.64 10.87
N ASP A 23 4.59 11.39 11.32
CA ASP A 23 3.91 10.25 10.69
C ASP A 23 2.39 10.45 10.63
N ALA A 24 1.81 11.04 11.67
CA ALA A 24 0.37 11.27 11.82
C ALA A 24 -0.13 12.58 11.19
N ALA A 25 0.73 13.35 10.50
CA ALA A 25 0.34 14.65 9.96
C ALA A 25 1.21 15.01 8.74
N LEU A 26 0.90 14.43 7.60
CA LEU A 26 1.51 14.81 6.33
C LEU A 26 0.91 16.15 5.86
N PRO A 27 1.73 17.18 5.57
CA PRO A 27 1.24 18.49 5.11
C PRO A 27 0.86 18.44 3.62
N ILE A 28 0.06 17.45 3.28
CA ILE A 28 -0.43 17.16 1.93
C ILE A 28 -1.95 17.09 2.02
N GLY A 29 -2.64 17.72 1.08
CA GLY A 29 -4.09 17.74 1.04
C GLY A 29 -4.70 16.35 0.83
N ASP A 30 -5.93 16.18 1.29
CA ASP A 30 -6.70 14.95 1.08
C ASP A 30 -6.89 14.68 -0.40
N ASN A 31 -6.91 13.42 -0.78
CA ASN A 31 -7.21 12.99 -2.16
C ASN A 31 -6.36 13.72 -3.22
N SER A 32 -5.10 14.02 -2.92
CA SER A 32 -4.23 14.82 -3.81
C SER A 32 -3.22 13.99 -4.60
N LEU A 33 -2.81 12.84 -4.08
CA LEU A 33 -1.78 12.00 -4.70
C LEU A 33 -2.39 10.81 -5.44
N SER A 34 -1.86 10.51 -6.62
CA SER A 34 -2.22 9.31 -7.37
C SER A 34 -1.36 8.11 -7.03
N LEU A 35 -0.16 8.35 -6.48
CA LEU A 35 0.80 7.32 -6.12
C LEU A 35 1.56 7.75 -4.87
N VAL A 36 1.67 6.85 -3.91
CA VAL A 36 2.56 6.94 -2.76
C VAL A 36 3.54 5.78 -2.79
N TYR A 37 4.80 6.06 -2.52
CA TYR A 37 5.85 5.06 -2.43
C TYR A 37 6.50 5.13 -1.05
N ALA A 38 6.33 4.08 -0.26
CA ALA A 38 6.88 3.99 1.09
C ALA A 38 7.94 2.88 1.17
N LEU A 39 9.21 3.29 1.26
CA LEU A 39 10.36 2.39 1.31
C LEU A 39 10.87 2.28 2.74
N PHE A 40 10.69 1.11 3.37
CA PHE A 40 11.11 0.81 4.74
C PHE A 40 10.64 1.85 5.78
N MET A 41 9.51 2.48 5.49
CA MET A 41 8.97 3.54 6.34
C MET A 41 8.25 2.97 7.56
N LEU A 42 7.59 1.81 7.43
CA LEU A 42 6.84 1.19 8.52
C LEU A 42 7.75 0.70 9.65
N GLU A 43 8.96 0.23 9.32
CA GLU A 43 9.95 -0.23 10.31
C GLU A 43 10.50 0.91 11.14
N SER A 44 10.53 2.11 10.58
CA SER A 44 11.08 3.31 11.21
C SER A 44 10.00 4.25 11.75
N ALA A 45 8.73 3.97 11.48
CA ALA A 45 7.63 4.80 11.93
C ALA A 45 7.49 4.78 13.46
N VAL A 46 7.20 5.93 14.03
CA VAL A 46 6.86 6.05 15.46
C VAL A 46 5.48 5.46 15.71
N ASP A 47 4.57 5.72 14.77
CA ASP A 47 3.21 5.20 14.74
C ASP A 47 2.89 4.71 13.32
N PRO A 48 3.08 3.40 13.04
CA PRO A 48 2.80 2.83 11.73
C PRO A 48 1.32 2.89 11.33
N ASP A 49 0.41 2.85 12.31
CA ASP A 49 -1.02 2.92 12.10
C ASP A 49 -1.42 4.31 11.61
N ALA A 50 -1.01 5.34 12.35
CA ALA A 50 -1.23 6.73 11.95
C ALA A 50 -0.61 7.04 10.57
N LEU A 51 0.59 6.52 10.28
CA LEU A 51 1.23 6.68 8.97
C LEU A 51 0.39 6.05 7.85
N MET A 52 -0.18 4.86 8.08
CA MET A 52 -0.99 4.18 7.06
C MET A 52 -2.30 4.93 6.80
N HIS A 53 -2.94 5.47 7.84
CA HIS A 53 -4.12 6.31 7.70
C HIS A 53 -3.81 7.60 6.93
N GLU A 54 -2.67 8.23 7.18
CA GLU A 54 -2.23 9.41 6.43
C GLU A 54 -1.95 9.08 4.96
N ILE A 55 -1.33 7.94 4.67
CA ILE A 55 -1.15 7.45 3.30
C ILE A 55 -2.51 7.28 2.61
N ALA A 56 -3.48 6.69 3.28
CA ALA A 56 -4.83 6.53 2.74
C ALA A 56 -5.50 7.89 2.49
N ARG A 57 -5.42 8.82 3.46
CA ARG A 57 -6.02 10.16 3.37
C ARG A 57 -5.52 10.97 2.17
N VAL A 58 -4.22 10.93 1.91
CA VAL A 58 -3.62 11.72 0.81
C VAL A 58 -3.82 11.08 -0.56
N LEU A 59 -4.12 9.78 -0.64
CA LEU A 59 -4.38 9.10 -1.89
C LEU A 59 -5.74 9.48 -2.46
N LYS A 60 -5.76 9.73 -3.76
CA LYS A 60 -7.02 9.86 -4.51
C LYS A 60 -7.79 8.54 -4.52
N PRO A 61 -9.11 8.59 -4.78
CA PRO A 61 -9.87 7.40 -5.18
C PRO A 61 -9.13 6.64 -6.27
N GLU A 62 -9.04 5.33 -6.14
CA GLU A 62 -8.27 4.45 -7.04
C GLU A 62 -6.74 4.73 -7.06
N GLY A 63 -6.24 5.61 -6.20
CA GLY A 63 -4.81 5.84 -6.01
C GLY A 63 -4.10 4.61 -5.46
N VAL A 64 -2.81 4.52 -5.71
CA VAL A 64 -1.99 3.35 -5.40
C VAL A 64 -0.93 3.69 -4.37
N ALA A 65 -0.78 2.85 -3.35
CA ALA A 65 0.38 2.86 -2.46
C ALA A 65 1.27 1.64 -2.75
N LEU A 66 2.55 1.88 -2.94
CA LEU A 66 3.59 0.85 -3.01
C LEU A 66 4.33 0.83 -1.69
N ILE A 67 4.12 -0.22 -0.91
CA ILE A 67 4.79 -0.40 0.39
C ILE A 67 5.90 -1.42 0.23
N ILE A 68 7.13 -1.03 0.54
CA ILE A 68 8.26 -1.95 0.65
C ILE A 68 8.66 -2.05 2.11
N SER A 69 8.58 -3.27 2.65
CA SER A 69 8.94 -3.60 4.02
C SER A 69 10.03 -4.65 4.08
N LEU A 70 10.82 -4.68 5.17
CA LEU A 70 11.80 -5.74 5.40
C LEU A 70 11.07 -7.04 5.73
N ASN A 71 11.51 -8.12 5.11
CA ASN A 71 10.97 -9.44 5.38
C ASN A 71 11.57 -10.01 6.69
N PRO A 72 10.76 -10.30 7.71
CA PRO A 72 11.25 -10.84 8.98
C PRO A 72 11.85 -12.25 8.86
N TRP A 73 11.51 -12.98 7.80
CA TRP A 73 12.00 -14.33 7.53
C TRP A 73 13.24 -14.36 6.62
N SER A 74 13.74 -13.20 6.22
CA SER A 74 14.92 -13.09 5.35
C SER A 74 16.18 -13.60 6.05
N LEU A 75 16.99 -14.35 5.30
CA LEU A 75 18.34 -14.76 5.72
C LEU A 75 19.29 -13.57 5.90
N ALA A 76 19.01 -12.46 5.26
CA ALA A 76 19.75 -11.20 5.42
C ALA A 76 19.77 -10.71 6.86
N ARG A 77 18.78 -11.06 7.66
CA ARG A 77 18.67 -10.73 9.08
C ARG A 77 19.82 -11.32 9.91
N LEU A 78 20.36 -12.47 9.51
CA LEU A 78 21.49 -13.09 10.19
C LEU A 78 22.77 -12.25 10.07
N ARG A 79 22.92 -11.51 8.97
CA ARG A 79 24.07 -10.64 8.72
C ARG A 79 23.87 -9.23 9.28
N TRP A 80 22.65 -8.72 9.22
CA TRP A 80 22.31 -7.39 9.74
C TRP A 80 21.68 -7.50 11.12
N TRP A 81 22.50 -7.93 12.10
CA TRP A 81 22.10 -7.94 13.50
C TRP A 81 22.01 -6.50 14.01
N SER A 82 20.94 -5.80 13.60
CA SER A 82 20.66 -4.45 14.05
C SER A 82 19.26 -4.39 14.66
N PRO A 83 19.08 -3.63 15.76
CA PRO A 83 17.74 -3.39 16.34
C PRO A 83 16.75 -2.80 15.32
N TRP A 84 17.25 -2.14 14.29
CA TRP A 84 16.47 -1.54 13.19
C TRP A 84 16.04 -2.56 12.13
N ALA A 85 16.62 -3.72 12.09
CA ALA A 85 16.29 -4.79 11.15
C ALA A 85 15.10 -5.65 11.61
N ARG A 86 14.19 -5.10 12.42
CA ARG A 86 12.94 -5.75 12.74
C ARG A 86 12.06 -5.70 11.50
N GLY A 87 12.03 -6.83 10.76
CA GLY A 87 11.18 -6.92 9.59
C GLY A 87 9.71 -6.80 9.96
N THR A 88 8.92 -6.28 9.02
CA THR A 88 7.48 -6.13 9.16
C THR A 88 6.78 -7.25 8.40
N PRO A 89 6.03 -8.15 9.08
CA PRO A 89 5.31 -9.22 8.40
C PRO A 89 4.26 -8.66 7.43
N VAL A 90 4.06 -9.33 6.31
CA VAL A 90 3.05 -8.94 5.30
C VAL A 90 1.66 -8.84 5.93
N SER A 91 1.28 -9.80 6.80
CA SER A 91 -0.01 -9.80 7.48
C SER A 91 -0.24 -8.58 8.37
N TYR A 92 0.83 -8.04 8.97
CA TYR A 92 0.74 -6.81 9.75
C TYR A 92 0.46 -5.61 8.85
N VAL A 93 1.17 -5.51 7.71
CA VAL A 93 0.95 -4.43 6.73
C VAL A 93 -0.46 -4.51 6.15
N GLU A 94 -0.96 -5.71 5.86
CA GLU A 94 -2.32 -5.92 5.36
C GLU A 94 -3.38 -5.50 6.37
N ARG A 95 -3.17 -5.78 7.66
CA ARG A 95 -4.07 -5.33 8.71
C ARG A 95 -4.12 -3.81 8.77
N LEU A 96 -2.95 -3.14 8.85
CA LEU A 96 -2.88 -1.68 8.87
C LEU A 96 -3.55 -1.06 7.64
N ALA A 97 -3.34 -1.68 6.46
CA ALA A 97 -3.94 -1.23 5.21
C ALA A 97 -5.47 -1.35 5.25
N SER A 98 -5.98 -2.50 5.69
CA SER A 98 -7.42 -2.75 5.81
C SER A 98 -8.08 -1.78 6.79
N ASP A 99 -7.45 -1.54 7.95
CA ASP A 99 -7.94 -0.61 8.96
C ASP A 99 -7.98 0.84 8.43
N ALA A 100 -7.04 1.19 7.54
CA ALA A 100 -6.98 2.49 6.85
C ALA A 100 -7.86 2.57 5.57
N GLY A 101 -8.60 1.52 5.20
CA GLY A 101 -9.45 1.52 4.01
C GLY A 101 -8.70 1.29 2.69
N LEU A 102 -7.53 0.66 2.74
CA LEU A 102 -6.75 0.28 1.57
C LEU A 102 -6.87 -1.22 1.29
N ASP A 103 -7.16 -1.58 0.05
CA ASP A 103 -7.24 -2.97 -0.39
C ASP A 103 -5.92 -3.45 -1.00
N ARG A 104 -5.49 -4.65 -0.62
CA ARG A 104 -4.35 -5.29 -1.26
C ARG A 104 -4.69 -5.74 -2.68
N VAL A 105 -3.94 -5.24 -3.66
CA VAL A 105 -4.04 -5.68 -5.07
C VAL A 105 -3.03 -6.78 -5.35
N ARG A 106 -1.79 -6.65 -4.87
CA ARG A 106 -0.69 -7.57 -5.16
C ARG A 106 0.35 -7.55 -4.04
N GLY A 107 1.01 -8.69 -3.85
CA GLY A 107 2.18 -8.79 -2.99
C GLY A 107 3.24 -9.69 -3.63
N ARG A 108 4.51 -9.34 -3.47
CA ARG A 108 5.67 -10.12 -3.92
C ARG A 108 6.81 -10.00 -2.93
N HIS A 109 7.61 -11.05 -2.83
CA HIS A 109 8.91 -10.98 -2.17
C HIS A 109 9.95 -10.52 -3.21
N ILE A 110 10.79 -9.56 -2.85
CA ILE A 110 11.75 -8.93 -3.75
C ILE A 110 13.14 -8.87 -3.12
N GLY A 111 14.15 -8.65 -3.98
CA GLY A 111 15.53 -8.51 -3.55
C GLY A 111 16.26 -9.86 -3.43
N PRO A 112 17.57 -9.83 -3.11
CA PRO A 112 18.38 -11.01 -2.99
C PRO A 112 18.02 -11.85 -1.77
N PHE A 113 18.39 -13.13 -1.78
CA PHE A 113 18.28 -14.01 -0.62
C PHE A 113 19.33 -13.68 0.44
N TRP A 114 20.50 -13.26 -0.01
CA TRP A 114 21.64 -12.89 0.83
C TRP A 114 22.12 -11.47 0.49
N PRO A 115 22.34 -10.62 1.49
CA PRO A 115 22.81 -9.26 1.24
C PRO A 115 24.29 -9.30 0.86
N ASP A 116 24.58 -9.46 -0.41
CA ASP A 116 25.89 -9.19 -0.94
C ASP A 116 25.92 -7.77 -1.52
N ALA A 117 27.01 -7.04 -1.26
CA ALA A 117 27.18 -5.66 -1.71
C ALA A 117 27.15 -5.51 -3.25
N LYS A 118 27.28 -6.61 -3.98
CA LYS A 118 27.24 -6.69 -5.45
C LYS A 118 25.94 -7.27 -6.00
N ALA A 119 25.03 -7.71 -5.15
CA ALA A 119 23.76 -8.24 -5.61
C ALA A 119 22.91 -7.09 -6.19
N ALA A 120 22.96 -6.97 -7.50
CA ALA A 120 22.00 -6.15 -8.24
C ALA A 120 20.58 -6.54 -7.80
N LEU A 121 19.67 -5.59 -7.80
CA LEU A 121 18.22 -5.80 -7.63
C LEU A 121 17.73 -6.60 -8.87
N SER A 122 18.18 -7.82 -9.02
CA SER A 122 17.73 -8.71 -10.07
C SER A 122 16.26 -9.02 -9.79
N ALA A 123 15.41 -8.35 -10.53
CA ALA A 123 13.97 -8.52 -10.50
C ALA A 123 13.53 -9.84 -11.18
N GLU A 124 14.37 -10.84 -11.24
CA GLU A 124 13.97 -12.17 -11.66
C GLU A 124 13.13 -12.81 -10.55
N ALA A 125 11.87 -12.42 -10.55
CA ALA A 125 10.84 -13.07 -9.78
C ALA A 125 10.49 -14.41 -10.45
N GLY A 126 11.32 -15.42 -10.22
CA GLY A 126 10.90 -16.80 -10.37
C GLY A 126 9.93 -17.13 -9.22
N GLU A 127 8.84 -17.82 -9.51
CA GLU A 127 7.98 -18.37 -8.47
C GLU A 127 8.66 -19.58 -7.84
N SER A 128 9.58 -19.33 -6.92
CA SER A 128 10.26 -20.37 -6.15
C SER A 128 9.73 -20.38 -4.72
N TRP A 129 9.62 -21.58 -4.14
CA TRP A 129 9.29 -21.73 -2.72
C TRP A 129 10.28 -20.99 -1.79
N LEU A 130 11.48 -20.70 -2.29
CA LEU A 130 12.51 -19.92 -1.58
C LEU A 130 12.21 -18.42 -1.56
N ASP A 131 11.29 -17.91 -2.36
CA ASP A 131 11.00 -16.47 -2.44
C ASP A 131 10.58 -15.87 -1.08
N GLY A 132 9.99 -16.68 -0.22
CA GLY A 132 9.66 -16.31 1.15
C GLY A 132 10.87 -15.88 2.02
N PHE A 133 12.11 -16.14 1.59
CA PHE A 133 13.35 -15.77 2.29
C PHE A 133 14.05 -14.54 1.69
N ARG A 134 13.47 -13.90 0.68
CA ARG A 134 14.01 -12.67 0.09
C ARG A 134 14.00 -11.53 1.10
N VAL A 135 14.87 -10.54 0.87
CA VAL A 135 15.13 -9.43 1.81
C VAL A 135 13.89 -8.59 2.10
N ALA A 136 13.05 -8.35 1.11
CA ALA A 136 11.95 -7.40 1.26
C ALA A 136 10.63 -7.92 0.67
N ASN A 137 9.55 -7.36 1.16
CA ASN A 137 8.20 -7.53 0.66
C ASN A 137 7.79 -6.28 -0.09
N LEU A 138 7.27 -6.42 -1.30
CA LEU A 138 6.58 -5.39 -2.04
C LEU A 138 5.08 -5.65 -1.96
N ILE A 139 4.34 -4.71 -1.45
CA ILE A 139 2.89 -4.78 -1.30
C ILE A 139 2.28 -3.60 -2.06
N VAL A 140 1.37 -3.91 -2.97
CA VAL A 140 0.62 -2.93 -3.75
C VAL A 140 -0.76 -2.82 -3.14
N LEU A 141 -1.09 -1.63 -2.65
CA LEU A 141 -2.36 -1.29 -2.06
C LEU A 141 -3.09 -0.30 -2.95
N ARG A 142 -4.41 -0.34 -2.94
CA ARG A 142 -5.27 0.60 -3.68
C ARG A 142 -6.27 1.23 -2.72
N HIS A 143 -6.44 2.54 -2.81
CA HIS A 143 -7.49 3.25 -2.10
C HIS A 143 -8.80 3.07 -2.83
N ARG A 144 -9.69 2.22 -2.28
CA ARG A 144 -11.05 2.09 -2.77
C ARG A 144 -11.96 3.01 -1.99
N GLU A 145 -12.54 3.98 -2.67
CA GLU A 145 -13.79 4.54 -2.17
C GLU A 145 -14.89 3.49 -2.33
N ALA A 146 -15.68 3.27 -1.29
CA ALA A 146 -16.90 2.48 -1.40
C ALA A 146 -17.79 3.15 -2.46
N GLY A 147 -17.66 2.71 -3.70
CA GLY A 147 -18.46 3.22 -4.80
C GLY A 147 -19.91 2.98 -4.44
N LEU A 148 -20.69 4.05 -4.37
CA LEU A 148 -22.14 3.96 -4.39
C LEU A 148 -22.47 3.22 -5.69
N THR A 149 -22.64 1.90 -5.60
CA THR A 149 -23.20 1.15 -6.72
C THR A 149 -24.57 1.77 -6.98
N PRO A 150 -24.79 2.48 -8.11
CA PRO A 150 -26.09 3.03 -8.39
C PRO A 150 -27.04 1.84 -8.43
N LEU A 151 -27.99 1.79 -7.49
CA LEU A 151 -29.06 0.81 -7.52
C LEU A 151 -29.70 0.92 -8.90
N ARG A 152 -29.38 -0.02 -9.77
CA ARG A 152 -30.03 -0.14 -11.06
C ARG A 152 -31.50 -0.35 -10.76
N ARG A 153 -32.29 0.73 -10.84
CA ARG A 153 -33.74 0.63 -10.75
C ARG A 153 -34.15 -0.36 -11.82
N SER A 154 -34.49 -1.56 -11.38
CA SER A 154 -35.21 -2.51 -12.21
C SER A 154 -36.49 -1.80 -12.58
N HIS A 155 -36.59 -1.32 -13.82
CA HIS A 155 -37.85 -0.96 -14.40
C HIS A 155 -38.64 -2.28 -14.52
N ALA A 156 -39.44 -2.56 -13.51
CA ALA A 156 -40.46 -3.56 -13.61
C ALA A 156 -41.31 -3.15 -14.80
N ALA A 157 -41.22 -3.91 -15.87
CA ALA A 157 -42.09 -3.72 -17.01
C ALA A 157 -43.55 -3.89 -16.52
N VAL A 158 -44.24 -2.77 -16.44
CA VAL A 158 -45.70 -2.80 -16.18
C VAL A 158 -46.31 -3.42 -17.46
N SER A 159 -46.63 -4.69 -17.36
CA SER A 159 -47.39 -5.37 -18.36
C SER A 159 -48.82 -4.84 -18.30
N LEU A 160 -49.16 -3.91 -19.20
CA LEU A 160 -50.52 -3.51 -19.44
C LEU A 160 -51.19 -4.65 -20.21
N ARG A 161 -52.04 -5.44 -19.54
CA ARG A 161 -52.94 -6.34 -20.20
C ARG A 161 -53.99 -5.50 -20.93
N PRO A 162 -54.16 -5.62 -22.27
CA PRO A 162 -55.28 -4.98 -22.94
C PRO A 162 -56.57 -5.66 -22.46
N GLY A 163 -57.49 -4.85 -21.97
CA GLY A 163 -58.83 -5.30 -21.60
C GLY A 163 -59.54 -5.81 -22.83
N MET A 164 -59.97 -7.07 -22.77
CA MET A 164 -60.90 -7.60 -23.77
C MET A 164 -62.26 -6.92 -23.53
N SER A 165 -62.70 -6.09 -24.49
CA SER A 165 -64.06 -5.63 -24.61
C SER A 165 -64.91 -6.81 -25.05
N ALA A 166 -65.85 -7.23 -24.21
CA ALA A 166 -66.92 -8.12 -24.58
C ALA A 166 -68.07 -7.28 -25.13
N GLY A 167 -68.42 -7.61 -26.39
CA GLY A 167 -69.67 -7.13 -27.02
C GLY A 167 -70.93 -7.87 -26.54
#